data_ddbc42ce3d29456724442bbf3404ce4e
#
_entry.id   ddbc42ce3d29456724442bbf3404ce4e
#
_cell.length_a   1.000
_cell.length_b   1.000
_cell.length_c   1.000
_cell.angle_alpha   90.00
_cell.angle_beta   90.00
_cell.angle_gamma   90.00
#
_symmetry.space_group_name_H-M   'P 1'
#
loop_
_entity.id
_entity.type
_entity.pdbx_description
1 polymer ?
#
loop_
_entity_poly.entity_id
_entity_poly.type
_entity_poly.pdbx_seq_one_letter_code
_entity_poly.pdbx_strand_id
1 'polypeptide(L)'
;MKLIEFLNTLFKSDGFLLIDANMNKHLIGHPKKDKPITLKILDRSLHTKLLLLPDLYFGEAYTNGSIIIENGTLTEFLELAFKNIGRG
;
A
#
# COMPACT_ATOMS: atom_id res chain seq x y z
N MET A 1 -8.41 -9.87 6.00
CA MET A 1 -7.57 -9.01 6.85
C MET A 1 -8.12 -7.58 6.81
N LYS A 2 -8.24 -6.95 7.96
CA LYS A 2 -8.86 -5.62 8.04
C LYS A 2 -8.11 -4.55 7.25
N LEU A 3 -6.78 -4.64 7.19
CA LEU A 3 -6.00 -3.69 6.39
C LEU A 3 -6.40 -3.74 4.92
N ILE A 4 -6.59 -4.93 4.39
CA ILE A 4 -6.97 -5.10 2.98
C ILE A 4 -8.36 -4.50 2.72
N GLU A 5 -9.31 -4.73 3.62
CA GLU A 5 -10.66 -4.17 3.49
C GLU A 5 -10.61 -2.64 3.52
N PHE A 6 -9.83 -2.10 4.46
CA PHE A 6 -9.66 -0.66 4.60
C PHE A 6 -9.07 -0.05 3.34
N LEU A 7 -8.00 -0.64 2.82
CA LEU A 7 -7.35 -0.13 1.61
C LEU A 7 -8.28 -0.19 0.40
N ASN A 8 -9.10 -1.23 0.30
CA ASN A 8 -10.05 -1.33 -0.79
C ASN A 8 -11.15 -0.27 -0.71
N THR A 9 -11.45 0.26 0.47
CA THR A 9 -12.38 1.38 0.57
C THR A 9 -11.76 2.68 0.09
N LEU A 10 -10.45 2.82 0.15
CA LEU A 10 -9.74 4.03 -0.26
C LEU A 10 -9.40 4.06 -1.75
N PHE A 11 -8.99 2.92 -2.30
CA PHE A 11 -8.48 2.84 -3.68
C PHE A 11 -9.58 2.35 -4.60
N LYS A 12 -10.30 3.28 -5.22
CA LYS A 12 -11.45 2.96 -6.07
C LYS A 12 -11.22 3.17 -7.56
N SER A 13 -10.39 4.14 -7.94
CA SER A 13 -10.20 4.47 -9.36
C SER A 13 -8.96 3.82 -9.97
N ASP A 14 -8.06 3.32 -9.15
CA ASP A 14 -6.85 2.63 -9.57
C ASP A 14 -6.44 1.74 -8.39
N GLY A 15 -5.28 1.11 -8.47
CA GLY A 15 -4.88 0.25 -7.37
C GLY A 15 -3.44 -0.21 -7.47
N PHE A 16 -3.11 -1.16 -6.61
CA PHE A 16 -1.76 -1.69 -6.54
C PHE A 16 -1.81 -3.12 -5.99
N LEU A 17 -0.67 -3.80 -6.02
CA LEU A 17 -0.54 -5.13 -5.43
C LEU A 17 0.11 -4.98 -4.06
N LEU A 18 -0.50 -5.59 -3.05
CA LEU A 18 0.09 -5.62 -1.71
C LEU A 18 0.51 -7.05 -1.40
N ILE A 19 1.75 -7.22 -0.96
CA ILE A 19 2.24 -8.51 -0.47
C ILE A 19 2.40 -8.34 1.04
N ASP A 20 1.61 -9.10 1.80
CA ASP A 20 1.63 -8.94 3.26
C ASP A 20 2.83 -9.65 3.89
N ALA A 21 2.98 -9.51 5.21
CA ALA A 21 4.13 -10.07 5.91
C ALA A 21 4.13 -11.60 5.94
N ASN A 22 3.03 -12.22 5.56
CA ASN A 22 2.92 -13.68 5.43
C ASN A 22 3.12 -14.13 3.98
N MET A 23 3.57 -13.22 3.09
CA MET A 23 3.82 -13.48 1.68
C MET A 23 2.56 -13.72 0.85
N ASN A 24 1.39 -13.37 1.36
CA ASN A 24 0.16 -13.45 0.60
C ASN A 24 -0.04 -12.21 -0.25
N LYS A 25 -0.48 -12.41 -1.48
CA LYS A 25 -0.70 -11.33 -2.44
C LYS A 25 -2.15 -10.88 -2.43
N HIS A 26 -2.36 -9.57 -2.39
CA HIS A 26 -3.70 -8.98 -2.39
C HIS A 26 -3.75 -7.86 -3.43
N LEU A 27 -4.70 -7.93 -4.35
CA LEU A 27 -4.95 -6.82 -5.27
C LEU A 27 -5.79 -5.79 -4.52
N ILE A 28 -5.26 -4.56 -4.44
CA ILE A 28 -5.97 -3.46 -3.81
C ILE A 28 -6.53 -2.57 -4.92
N GLY A 29 -7.84 -2.33 -4.85
CA GLY A 29 -8.50 -1.53 -5.87
C GLY A 29 -8.52 -2.24 -7.21
N HIS A 30 -8.34 -1.45 -8.29
CA HIS A 30 -8.39 -1.97 -9.66
C HIS A 30 -7.17 -1.48 -10.44
N PRO A 31 -6.00 -2.15 -10.29
CA PRO A 31 -4.79 -1.73 -10.99
C PRO A 31 -5.01 -1.71 -12.50
N LYS A 32 -4.54 -0.66 -13.15
CA LYS A 32 -4.68 -0.48 -14.59
C LYS A 32 -3.51 -1.02 -15.39
N LYS A 33 -2.38 -1.29 -14.72
CA LYS A 33 -1.17 -1.78 -15.38
C LYS A 33 -1.07 -3.29 -15.26
N ASP A 34 -0.46 -3.94 -16.25
CA ASP A 34 -0.20 -5.39 -16.21
C ASP A 34 0.71 -5.74 -15.04
N LYS A 35 1.73 -4.89 -14.80
CA LYS A 35 2.61 -5.03 -13.64
C LYS A 35 2.38 -3.85 -12.72
N PRO A 36 1.41 -3.94 -11.81
CA PRO A 36 1.10 -2.81 -10.93
C PRO A 36 2.22 -2.55 -9.93
N ILE A 37 2.23 -1.32 -9.40
CA ILE A 37 3.11 -1.00 -8.29
C ILE A 37 2.84 -2.01 -7.19
N THR A 38 3.89 -2.53 -6.58
CA THR A 38 3.79 -3.54 -5.54
C THR A 38 4.33 -2.99 -4.23
N LEU A 39 3.52 -3.09 -3.18
CA LEU A 39 3.91 -2.70 -1.83
C LEU A 39 4.12 -3.98 -1.03
N LYS A 40 5.35 -4.18 -0.57
CA LYS A 40 5.71 -5.38 0.15
C LYS A 40 5.95 -5.07 1.62
N ILE A 41 5.16 -5.69 2.49
CA ILE A 41 5.27 -5.50 3.94
C ILE A 41 6.12 -6.62 4.52
N LEU A 42 7.16 -6.26 5.26
CA LEU A 42 8.08 -7.23 5.85
C LEU A 42 7.87 -7.42 7.36
N ASP A 43 7.14 -6.49 7.99
CA ASP A 43 6.89 -6.52 9.43
C ASP A 43 5.40 -6.73 9.68
N ARG A 44 5.07 -7.84 10.34
CA ARG A 44 3.66 -8.19 10.59
C ARG A 44 2.92 -7.15 11.42
N SER A 45 3.61 -6.45 12.32
CA SER A 45 2.96 -5.43 13.14
C SER A 45 2.40 -4.27 12.32
N LEU A 46 2.89 -4.08 11.09
CA LEU A 46 2.41 -3.04 10.21
C LEU A 46 0.97 -3.27 9.74
N HIS A 47 0.49 -4.52 9.77
CA HIS A 47 -0.90 -4.79 9.39
C HIS A 47 -1.88 -4.02 10.28
N THR A 48 -1.54 -3.85 11.56
CA THR A 48 -2.36 -3.09 12.50
C THR A 48 -1.95 -1.62 12.53
N LYS A 49 -0.66 -1.34 12.52
CA LYS A 49 -0.15 0.03 12.60
C LYS A 49 -0.65 0.89 11.44
N LEU A 50 -0.66 0.34 10.23
CA LEU A 50 -1.14 1.07 9.06
C LEU A 50 -2.64 1.36 9.11
N LEU A 51 -3.41 0.58 9.88
CA LEU A 51 -4.81 0.88 10.11
C LEU A 51 -4.99 2.05 11.09
N LEU A 52 -4.12 2.14 12.08
CA LEU A 52 -4.23 3.14 13.14
C LEU A 52 -3.75 4.53 12.69
N LEU A 53 -2.55 4.60 12.15
CA LEU A 53 -1.93 5.86 11.72
C LEU A 53 -1.15 5.61 10.43
N PRO A 54 -1.86 5.50 9.30
CA PRO A 54 -1.22 5.09 8.04
C PRO A 54 -0.09 6.01 7.60
N ASP A 55 -0.28 7.34 7.70
CA ASP A 55 0.75 8.28 7.23
C ASP A 55 2.04 8.13 8.01
N LEU A 56 1.93 8.07 9.34
CA LEU A 56 3.11 7.96 10.19
C LEU A 56 3.84 6.64 9.99
N TYR A 57 3.10 5.54 10.09
CA TYR A 57 3.73 4.23 10.04
C TYR A 57 4.22 3.85 8.64
N PHE A 58 3.55 4.35 7.60
CA PHE A 58 4.06 4.15 6.24
C PHE A 58 5.42 4.82 6.07
N GLY A 59 5.53 6.09 6.50
CA GLY A 59 6.79 6.81 6.39
C GLY A 59 7.92 6.16 7.17
N GLU A 60 7.66 5.76 8.41
CA GLU A 60 8.65 5.09 9.23
C GLU A 60 9.09 3.75 8.64
N ALA A 61 8.13 2.97 8.18
CA ALA A 61 8.39 1.64 7.63
C ALA A 61 9.17 1.72 6.32
N TYR A 62 8.85 2.69 5.48
CA TYR A 62 9.60 2.89 4.25
C TYR A 62 11.06 3.25 4.57
N THR A 63 11.25 4.15 5.52
CA THR A 63 12.58 4.61 5.89
C THR A 63 13.44 3.50 6.51
N ASN A 64 12.84 2.65 7.34
CA ASN A 64 13.61 1.58 8.00
C ASN A 64 13.64 0.26 7.22
N GLY A 65 13.04 0.23 6.03
CA GLY A 65 13.07 -0.95 5.16
C GLY A 65 12.02 -2.00 5.46
N SER A 66 11.05 -1.71 6.32
CA SER A 66 9.96 -2.66 6.61
C SER A 66 8.89 -2.67 5.55
N ILE A 67 8.86 -1.67 4.69
CA ILE A 67 8.04 -1.62 3.49
C ILE A 67 8.95 -1.39 2.30
N ILE A 68 8.77 -2.18 1.25
CA ILE A 68 9.53 -2.07 0.02
C ILE A 68 8.55 -1.85 -1.13
N ILE A 69 8.89 -0.92 -2.03
CA ILE A 69 8.08 -0.66 -3.21
C ILE A 69 8.77 -1.28 -4.41
N GLU A 70 8.03 -2.09 -5.16
CA GLU A 70 8.52 -2.75 -6.38
C GLU A 70 7.64 -2.36 -7.56
N ASN A 71 8.20 -2.47 -8.76
CA ASN A 71 7.51 -2.13 -10.01
C ASN A 71 7.02 -0.68 -10.05
N GLY A 72 7.74 0.20 -9.36
CA GLY A 72 7.42 1.61 -9.30
C GLY A 72 8.29 2.30 -8.26
N THR A 73 8.07 3.59 -8.09
CA THR A 73 8.83 4.40 -7.14
C THR A 73 7.92 4.88 -6.01
N LEU A 74 8.54 5.39 -4.94
CA LEU A 74 7.79 6.01 -3.85
C LEU A 74 6.91 7.14 -4.37
N THR A 75 7.46 7.99 -5.25
CA THR A 75 6.70 9.10 -5.81
C THR A 75 5.46 8.60 -6.56
N GLU A 76 5.63 7.56 -7.38
CA GLU A 76 4.52 6.99 -8.12
C GLU A 76 3.45 6.41 -7.19
N PHE A 77 3.86 5.74 -6.12
CA PHE A 77 2.91 5.21 -5.16
C PHE A 77 2.16 6.32 -4.44
N LEU A 78 2.86 7.38 -4.03
CA LEU A 78 2.22 8.51 -3.36
C LEU A 78 1.24 9.23 -4.28
N GLU A 79 1.58 9.39 -5.56
CA GLU A 79 0.67 9.98 -6.53
C GLU A 79 -0.60 9.14 -6.67
N LEU A 80 -0.44 7.82 -6.72
CA LEU A 80 -1.55 6.90 -6.78
C LEU A 80 -2.45 7.03 -5.55
N ALA A 81 -1.84 7.10 -4.37
CA ALA A 81 -2.57 7.23 -3.11
C ALA A 81 -3.34 8.54 -3.06
N PHE A 82 -2.71 9.66 -3.39
CA PHE A 82 -3.36 10.96 -3.35
C PHE A 82 -4.53 11.03 -4.34
N LYS A 83 -4.35 10.48 -5.51
CA LYS A 83 -5.40 10.44 -6.53
C LYS A 83 -6.64 9.70 -6.03
N ASN A 84 -6.45 8.60 -5.31
CA ASN A 84 -7.55 7.76 -4.84
C ASN A 84 -8.18 8.26 -3.55
N ILE A 85 -7.39 8.88 -2.66
CA ILE A 85 -7.89 9.36 -1.37
C ILE A 85 -8.51 10.75 -1.51
N GLY A 86 -8.37 11.39 -2.66
CA GLY A 86 -8.96 12.69 -2.91
C GLY A 86 -8.18 13.85 -2.31
N ARG A 87 -6.90 13.66 -2.08
CA ARG A 87 -6.01 14.70 -1.58
C ARG A 87 -5.24 15.28 -2.74
N GLY A 88 -5.68 16.39 -3.17
CA GLY A 88 -5.01 17.11 -4.24
C GLY A 88 -3.76 17.77 -3.77
#